data_569d49c4cdf8a63c1527e47389ea8d13
#
_entry.id   569d49c4cdf8a63c1527e47389ea8d13
#
_cell.length_a   1.000
_cell.length_b   1.000
_cell.length_c   1.000
_cell.angle_alpha   90.00
_cell.angle_beta   90.00
_cell.angle_gamma   90.00
#
_symmetry.space_group_name_H-M   'P 1'
#
loop_
_entity.id
_entity.type
_entity.pdbx_description
1 polymer ?
#
loop_
_entity_poly.entity_id
_entity_poly.type
_entity_poly.pdbx_seq_one_letter_code
_entity_poly.pdbx_strand_id
1 'polypeptide(L)'
;VTTAHTSEGTFIDESKVVEYVKGFKNEGEWDINNEYQSGDVVNYNGSSYVALTTSLAGFQPPQYLGVSTDPAAKWSILSDGLAGAAQTYTSGTFLRGDLTQYGGNIYRHKLGITTNVSPVQIGVGTIGDAQYNGDAVWDLLVKGFNFVGNFSTTFNYKPGHVARYGSDSYISIGNSHTNVIPTTGIGTFWEVLASGDSSAALN
;
A
#
# COMPACT_ATOMS: atom_id res chain seq x y z
N VAL A 1 36.25 -31.50 -2.27
CA VAL A 1 36.20 -32.60 -1.27
C VAL A 1 37.47 -33.39 -1.44
N THR A 2 38.38 -33.30 -0.47
CA THR A 2 39.71 -33.93 -0.54
C THR A 2 39.78 -35.27 0.18
N THR A 3 38.70 -35.74 0.77
CA THR A 3 38.62 -37.07 1.41
C THR A 3 37.29 -37.72 1.11
N ALA A 4 37.31 -38.99 0.74
CA ALA A 4 36.12 -39.79 0.53
C ALA A 4 35.32 -39.86 1.84
N HIS A 5 34.05 -39.43 1.78
CA HIS A 5 33.12 -39.55 2.88
C HIS A 5 32.54 -40.97 2.88
N THR A 6 32.77 -41.71 3.93
CA THR A 6 32.09 -42.98 4.18
C THR A 6 30.91 -42.69 5.08
N SER A 7 29.70 -42.80 4.56
CA SER A 7 28.48 -42.67 5.32
C SER A 7 28.35 -43.86 6.28
N GLU A 8 28.57 -43.66 7.54
CA GLU A 8 28.17 -44.59 8.58
C GLU A 8 26.72 -44.35 8.91
N GLY A 9 25.83 -45.01 8.24
CA GLY A 9 24.42 -45.37 8.49
C GLY A 9 23.48 -44.45 9.26
N THR A 10 23.88 -43.36 9.86
CA THR A 10 23.02 -42.43 10.60
C THR A 10 23.61 -41.04 10.55
N PHE A 11 23.28 -40.33 9.50
CA PHE A 11 23.47 -38.91 9.44
C PHE A 11 24.85 -38.35 9.05
N ILE A 12 24.75 -37.29 8.31
CA ILE A 12 25.70 -36.30 7.90
C ILE A 12 26.62 -35.92 9.05
N ASP A 13 27.89 -36.18 8.92
CA ASP A 13 28.92 -35.60 9.78
C ASP A 13 29.00 -34.10 9.47
N GLU A 14 28.32 -33.31 10.29
CA GLU A 14 28.19 -31.85 10.09
C GLU A 14 29.55 -31.16 9.99
N SER A 15 30.63 -31.76 10.53
CA SER A 15 31.98 -31.23 10.42
C SER A 15 32.57 -31.32 8.98
N LYS A 16 31.97 -32.17 8.13
CA LYS A 16 32.38 -32.40 6.74
C LYS A 16 31.47 -31.79 5.70
N VAL A 17 30.35 -31.17 6.13
CA VAL A 17 29.39 -30.52 5.27
C VAL A 17 29.40 -29.04 5.57
N VAL A 18 29.59 -28.23 4.56
CA VAL A 18 29.43 -26.77 4.65
C VAL A 18 28.12 -26.44 4.03
N GLU A 19 27.29 -25.71 4.77
CA GLU A 19 26.05 -25.13 4.22
C GLU A 19 26.42 -24.25 3.03
N TYR A 20 25.99 -24.64 1.84
CA TYR A 20 26.31 -23.92 0.61
C TYR A 20 25.36 -22.75 0.34
N VAL A 21 24.09 -22.91 0.68
CA VAL A 21 23.08 -21.87 0.60
C VAL A 21 22.13 -22.05 1.78
N LYS A 22 22.00 -21.02 2.60
CA LYS A 22 20.96 -20.97 3.62
C LYS A 22 19.61 -20.76 2.95
N GLY A 23 18.71 -21.73 3.05
CA GLY A 23 17.36 -21.64 2.56
C GLY A 23 16.49 -20.73 3.42
N PHE A 24 15.34 -20.36 2.89
CA PHE A 24 14.28 -19.71 3.67
C PHE A 24 13.51 -20.77 4.45
N LYS A 25 13.20 -20.47 5.72
CA LYS A 25 12.33 -21.28 6.56
C LYS A 25 11.04 -20.53 6.83
N ASN A 26 9.90 -21.09 6.44
CA ASN A 26 8.60 -20.47 6.70
C ASN A 26 8.16 -20.77 8.13
N GLU A 27 7.98 -19.72 8.93
CA GLU A 27 7.54 -19.76 10.33
C GLU A 27 6.04 -19.42 10.49
N GLY A 28 5.32 -19.13 9.40
CA GLY A 28 3.91 -18.75 9.43
C GLY A 28 3.67 -17.30 9.82
N GLU A 29 2.63 -17.03 10.61
CA GLU A 29 2.31 -15.67 11.07
C GLU A 29 3.33 -15.21 12.12
N TRP A 30 3.73 -13.94 12.03
CA TRP A 30 4.62 -13.33 13.01
C TRP A 30 3.97 -13.27 14.39
N ASP A 31 4.71 -13.67 15.41
CA ASP A 31 4.30 -13.61 16.82
C ASP A 31 5.36 -12.84 17.63
N ILE A 32 4.91 -11.90 18.46
CA ILE A 32 5.77 -11.03 19.28
C ILE A 32 6.65 -11.82 20.28
N ASN A 33 6.23 -13.02 20.67
CA ASN A 33 6.92 -13.86 21.64
C ASN A 33 7.92 -14.84 21.01
N ASN A 34 7.89 -14.98 19.69
CA ASN A 34 8.77 -15.90 19.00
C ASN A 34 10.12 -15.26 18.69
N GLU A 35 11.16 -16.05 18.79
CA GLU A 35 12.49 -15.70 18.29
C GLU A 35 12.64 -16.20 16.85
N TYR A 36 13.18 -15.35 16.00
CA TYR A 36 13.43 -15.67 14.60
C TYR A 36 14.91 -15.62 14.28
N GLN A 37 15.31 -16.47 13.35
CA GLN A 37 16.68 -16.59 12.88
C GLN A 37 16.82 -15.92 11.52
N SER A 38 18.03 -15.49 11.17
CA SER A 38 18.28 -14.98 9.82
C SER A 38 17.88 -16.01 8.76
N GLY A 39 17.03 -15.61 7.80
CA GLY A 39 16.47 -16.47 6.76
C GLY A 39 15.07 -17.02 7.10
N ASP A 40 14.58 -16.85 8.32
CA ASP A 40 13.18 -17.17 8.64
C ASP A 40 12.24 -16.23 7.91
N VAL A 41 11.15 -16.78 7.40
CA VAL A 41 10.10 -16.04 6.69
C VAL A 41 8.84 -16.06 7.52
N VAL A 42 8.27 -14.91 7.74
CA VAL A 42 7.00 -14.73 8.44
C VAL A 42 6.00 -13.97 7.60
N ASN A 43 4.72 -14.20 7.86
CA ASN A 43 3.65 -13.38 7.31
C ASN A 43 3.21 -12.36 8.37
N TYR A 44 2.97 -11.15 7.96
CA TYR A 44 2.39 -10.11 8.81
C TYR A 44 1.63 -9.10 7.96
N ASN A 45 0.39 -8.83 8.34
CA ASN A 45 -0.47 -7.85 7.68
C ASN A 45 -0.54 -8.07 6.16
N GLY A 46 -0.73 -9.34 5.73
CA GLY A 46 -0.87 -9.73 4.33
C GLY A 46 0.41 -9.76 3.51
N SER A 47 1.55 -9.37 4.06
CA SER A 47 2.85 -9.39 3.40
C SER A 47 3.79 -10.43 4.03
N SER A 48 4.76 -10.92 3.24
CA SER A 48 5.78 -11.84 3.74
C SER A 48 7.11 -11.11 3.94
N TYR A 49 7.80 -11.43 5.02
CA TYR A 49 9.05 -10.80 5.43
C TYR A 49 10.10 -11.87 5.71
N VAL A 50 11.35 -11.58 5.39
CA VAL A 50 12.50 -12.41 5.73
C VAL A 50 13.33 -11.74 6.82
N ALA A 51 13.69 -12.51 7.84
CA ALA A 51 14.56 -12.07 8.93
C ALA A 51 16.00 -11.87 8.42
N LEU A 52 16.58 -10.71 8.68
CA LEU A 52 17.95 -10.37 8.30
C LEU A 52 18.97 -10.72 9.40
N THR A 53 18.51 -10.81 10.63
CA THR A 53 19.34 -11.09 11.81
C THR A 53 18.68 -12.15 12.68
N THR A 54 19.34 -12.54 13.75
CA THR A 54 18.82 -13.48 14.75
C THR A 54 18.24 -12.75 15.95
N SER A 55 17.48 -13.48 16.80
CA SER A 55 16.90 -12.97 18.06
C SER A 55 15.95 -11.80 17.84
N LEU A 56 14.93 -11.99 17.01
CA LEU A 56 13.99 -10.95 16.63
C LEU A 56 12.70 -10.91 17.46
N ALA A 57 12.69 -11.48 18.68
CA ALA A 57 11.54 -11.36 19.57
C ALA A 57 11.15 -9.90 19.81
N GLY A 58 9.88 -9.56 19.60
CA GLY A 58 9.36 -8.21 19.77
C GLY A 58 9.59 -7.23 18.63
N PHE A 59 10.38 -7.58 17.60
CA PHE A 59 10.65 -6.70 16.46
C PHE A 59 9.63 -6.93 15.35
N GLN A 60 8.57 -6.17 15.35
CA GLN A 60 7.49 -6.25 14.36
C GLN A 60 7.99 -5.91 12.95
N PRO A 61 7.76 -6.76 11.91
CA PRO A 61 8.36 -6.57 10.59
C PRO A 61 8.21 -5.19 9.95
N PRO A 62 7.01 -4.58 9.87
CA PRO A 62 6.86 -3.27 9.21
C PRO A 62 7.59 -2.11 9.89
N GLN A 63 7.90 -2.23 11.19
CA GLN A 63 8.59 -1.18 11.95
C GLN A 63 10.11 -1.18 11.73
N TYR A 64 10.65 -2.33 11.36
CA TYR A 64 12.09 -2.57 11.27
C TYR A 64 12.50 -3.04 9.87
N LEU A 65 11.83 -2.51 8.85
CA LEU A 65 12.16 -2.77 7.46
C LEU A 65 13.47 -2.08 7.07
N GLY A 66 14.24 -2.77 6.24
CA GLY A 66 15.44 -2.23 5.65
C GLY A 66 16.14 -3.25 4.76
N VAL A 67 17.38 -2.94 4.39
CA VAL A 67 18.29 -3.83 3.67
C VAL A 67 19.33 -4.40 4.62
N SER A 68 19.93 -5.52 4.29
CA SER A 68 20.90 -6.20 5.17
C SER A 68 22.12 -5.36 5.56
N THR A 69 22.39 -4.26 4.87
CA THR A 69 23.47 -3.31 5.18
C THR A 69 23.08 -2.26 6.22
N ASP A 70 21.80 -2.11 6.54
CA ASP A 70 21.31 -1.21 7.58
C ASP A 70 21.34 -1.94 8.93
N PRO A 71 22.17 -1.52 9.90
CA PRO A 71 22.25 -2.19 11.20
C PRO A 71 20.95 -2.09 12.04
N ALA A 72 20.08 -1.16 11.73
CA ALA A 72 18.77 -1.04 12.36
C ALA A 72 17.71 -1.95 11.72
N ALA A 73 17.94 -2.39 10.49
CA ALA A 73 17.03 -3.27 9.78
C ALA A 73 17.04 -4.68 10.40
N LYS A 74 15.84 -5.18 10.68
CA LYS A 74 15.63 -6.53 11.21
C LYS A 74 14.98 -7.43 10.16
N TRP A 75 14.20 -6.85 9.30
CA TRP A 75 13.40 -7.53 8.30
C TRP A 75 13.59 -6.91 6.91
N SER A 76 13.51 -7.74 5.89
CA SER A 76 13.34 -7.31 4.50
C SER A 76 12.02 -7.86 3.97
N ILE A 77 11.38 -7.10 3.10
CA ILE A 77 10.16 -7.57 2.47
C ILE A 77 10.51 -8.63 1.42
N LEU A 78 9.81 -9.75 1.48
CA LEU A 78 9.93 -10.82 0.49
C LEU A 78 8.79 -10.72 -0.54
N SER A 79 7.58 -10.46 -0.08
CA SER A 79 6.41 -10.31 -0.93
C SER A 79 5.45 -9.29 -0.33
N ASP A 80 5.04 -8.32 -1.15
CA ASP A 80 3.98 -7.39 -0.80
C ASP A 80 2.61 -8.05 -0.96
N GLY A 81 1.79 -7.97 0.08
CA GLY A 81 0.42 -8.42 0.08
C GLY A 81 -0.56 -7.33 0.46
N LEU A 82 -1.80 -7.74 0.65
CA LEU A 82 -2.91 -6.87 1.01
C LEU A 82 -3.47 -7.29 2.36
N ALA A 83 -3.63 -6.34 3.27
CA ALA A 83 -4.18 -6.57 4.60
C ALA A 83 -5.70 -6.37 4.58
N GLY A 84 -6.43 -7.46 4.52
CA GLY A 84 -7.88 -7.47 4.72
C GLY A 84 -8.67 -6.64 3.69
N ALA A 85 -9.84 -6.16 4.10
CA ALA A 85 -10.74 -5.35 3.29
C ALA A 85 -10.42 -3.85 3.42
N ALA A 86 -10.61 -3.10 2.33
CA ALA A 86 -10.43 -1.66 2.34
C ALA A 86 -11.44 -0.97 3.27
N GLN A 87 -10.93 -0.19 4.21
CA GLN A 87 -11.73 0.64 5.10
C GLN A 87 -11.79 2.08 4.56
N THR A 88 -12.86 2.80 4.86
CA THR A 88 -12.90 4.24 4.55
C THR A 88 -11.76 4.94 5.28
N TYR A 89 -11.00 5.76 4.56
CA TYR A 89 -9.89 6.51 5.15
C TYR A 89 -10.37 7.40 6.30
N THR A 90 -9.76 7.18 7.44
CA THR A 90 -9.79 8.08 8.58
C THR A 90 -8.37 8.38 9.00
N SER A 91 -8.11 9.57 9.55
CA SER A 91 -6.80 9.90 10.09
C SER A 91 -6.42 8.88 11.18
N GLY A 92 -5.22 8.34 11.11
CA GLY A 92 -4.77 7.30 12.04
C GLY A 92 -3.41 6.72 11.67
N THR A 93 -3.06 5.62 12.32
CA THR A 93 -1.84 4.87 12.07
C THR A 93 -2.12 3.77 11.05
N PHE A 94 -1.28 3.67 10.04
CA PHE A 94 -1.35 2.67 8.99
C PHE A 94 -0.09 1.82 8.96
N LEU A 95 -0.26 0.54 8.72
CA LEU A 95 0.81 -0.42 8.52
C LEU A 95 0.96 -0.73 7.04
N ARG A 96 2.13 -1.20 6.65
CA ARG A 96 2.36 -1.69 5.29
C ARG A 96 1.34 -2.78 4.93
N GLY A 97 0.72 -2.65 3.76
CA GLY A 97 -0.31 -3.58 3.30
C GLY A 97 -1.75 -3.13 3.61
N ASP A 98 -1.96 -2.20 4.54
CA ASP A 98 -3.30 -1.70 4.86
C ASP A 98 -3.96 -1.10 3.63
N LEU A 99 -5.25 -1.41 3.49
CA LEU A 99 -6.09 -0.91 2.41
C LEU A 99 -7.03 0.18 2.93
N THR A 100 -7.14 1.25 2.17
CA THR A 100 -8.10 2.31 2.46
C THR A 100 -8.84 2.77 1.23
N GLN A 101 -10.12 3.09 1.42
CA GLN A 101 -10.93 3.78 0.43
C GLN A 101 -10.87 5.28 0.68
N TYR A 102 -10.49 6.04 -0.33
CA TYR A 102 -10.48 7.49 -0.29
C TYR A 102 -11.11 8.05 -1.57
N GLY A 103 -12.22 8.75 -1.42
CA GLY A 103 -13.07 9.10 -2.57
C GLY A 103 -13.67 7.84 -3.20
N GLY A 104 -13.49 7.67 -4.51
CA GLY A 104 -13.91 6.47 -5.23
C GLY A 104 -12.81 5.41 -5.36
N ASN A 105 -11.60 5.70 -4.90
CA ASN A 105 -10.42 4.89 -5.15
C ASN A 105 -10.03 4.03 -3.95
N ILE A 106 -9.31 2.94 -4.20
CA ILE A 106 -8.70 2.09 -3.16
C ILE A 106 -7.19 2.23 -3.26
N TYR A 107 -6.58 2.46 -2.11
CA TYR A 107 -5.14 2.64 -1.93
C TYR A 107 -4.58 1.61 -0.97
N ARG A 108 -3.31 1.23 -1.20
CA ARG A 108 -2.51 0.40 -0.30
C ARG A 108 -1.43 1.24 0.35
N HIS A 109 -1.28 1.10 1.66
CA HIS A 109 -0.16 1.69 2.38
C HIS A 109 1.14 0.95 2.09
N LYS A 110 2.20 1.66 1.71
CA LYS A 110 3.47 1.06 1.26
C LYS A 110 4.65 1.22 2.21
N LEU A 111 4.52 2.01 3.23
CA LEU A 111 5.57 2.20 4.24
C LEU A 111 5.39 1.24 5.42
N GLY A 112 6.41 1.15 6.27
CA GLY A 112 6.37 0.35 7.48
C GLY A 112 5.25 0.79 8.43
N ILE A 113 5.38 2.00 8.97
CA ILE A 113 4.35 2.67 9.77
C ILE A 113 4.33 4.14 9.40
N THR A 114 3.15 4.71 9.29
CA THR A 114 2.98 6.16 9.19
C THR A 114 1.63 6.60 9.74
N THR A 115 1.49 7.87 10.04
CA THR A 115 0.28 8.47 10.59
C THR A 115 -0.11 9.72 9.81
N ASN A 116 -1.40 9.97 9.72
CA ASN A 116 -2.01 11.25 9.28
C ASN A 116 -1.67 11.72 7.86
N VAL A 117 -1.20 10.82 6.99
CA VAL A 117 -1.00 11.13 5.56
C VAL A 117 -2.15 10.56 4.76
N SER A 118 -3.01 11.41 4.23
CA SER A 118 -4.15 10.98 3.41
C SER A 118 -3.69 10.51 2.03
N PRO A 119 -4.37 9.51 1.44
CA PRO A 119 -4.22 9.20 0.04
C PRO A 119 -4.60 10.41 -0.83
N VAL A 120 -3.79 10.67 -1.83
CA VAL A 120 -4.07 11.68 -2.86
C VAL A 120 -3.91 11.04 -4.22
N GLN A 121 -4.36 11.72 -5.25
CA GLN A 121 -4.18 11.21 -6.60
C GLN A 121 -2.69 11.21 -6.96
N ILE A 122 -2.19 10.04 -7.37
CA ILE A 122 -0.80 9.85 -7.79
C ILE A 122 -0.54 10.67 -9.06
N GLY A 123 0.56 11.41 -9.07
CA GLY A 123 1.00 12.19 -10.23
C GLY A 123 0.38 13.59 -10.35
N VAL A 124 -0.38 14.05 -9.35
CA VAL A 124 -0.95 15.40 -9.31
C VAL A 124 -0.36 16.18 -8.15
N GLY A 125 0.51 17.10 -8.43
CA GLY A 125 1.15 17.97 -7.45
C GLY A 125 2.59 18.34 -7.84
N THR A 126 3.09 19.44 -7.31
CA THR A 126 4.47 19.86 -7.48
C THR A 126 5.32 19.26 -6.35
N ILE A 127 6.55 18.84 -6.66
CA ILE A 127 7.52 18.41 -5.65
C ILE A 127 7.64 19.48 -4.56
N GLY A 128 7.32 19.12 -3.31
CA GLY A 128 7.30 20.05 -2.17
C GLY A 128 5.89 20.43 -1.70
N ASP A 129 4.83 20.08 -2.44
CA ASP A 129 3.47 20.17 -1.96
C ASP A 129 3.23 19.09 -0.89
N ALA A 130 2.55 19.43 0.21
CA ALA A 130 2.19 18.48 1.26
C ALA A 130 1.35 17.29 0.73
N GLN A 131 0.70 17.48 -0.40
CA GLN A 131 -0.09 16.46 -1.09
C GLN A 131 0.78 15.49 -1.91
N TYR A 132 1.98 15.88 -2.32
CA TYR A 132 2.93 15.00 -2.99
C TYR A 132 3.41 13.85 -2.10
N ASN A 133 3.34 14.02 -0.79
CA ASN A 133 3.68 12.97 0.17
C ASN A 133 2.74 11.74 0.11
N GLY A 134 1.55 11.88 -0.46
CA GLY A 134 0.64 10.74 -0.66
C GLY A 134 1.23 9.66 -1.54
N ASP A 135 1.91 10.02 -2.62
CA ASP A 135 2.57 9.07 -3.54
C ASP A 135 3.73 8.32 -2.87
N ALA A 136 4.40 8.94 -1.89
CA ALA A 136 5.45 8.28 -1.14
C ALA A 136 4.90 7.23 -0.17
N VAL A 137 3.65 7.39 0.28
CA VAL A 137 3.03 6.60 1.35
C VAL A 137 2.03 5.58 0.81
N TRP A 138 1.32 5.92 -0.25
CA TRP A 138 0.21 5.15 -0.79
C TRP A 138 0.43 4.74 -2.24
N ASP A 139 0.05 3.50 -2.56
CA ASP A 139 -0.12 3.03 -3.94
C ASP A 139 -1.60 3.06 -4.30
N LEU A 140 -1.95 3.62 -5.43
CA LEU A 140 -3.28 3.48 -6.01
C LEU A 140 -3.43 2.07 -6.58
N LEU A 141 -4.32 1.26 -5.97
CA LEU A 141 -4.60 -0.10 -6.42
C LEU A 141 -5.76 -0.16 -7.40
N VAL A 142 -6.84 0.52 -7.06
CA VAL A 142 -8.07 0.49 -7.86
C VAL A 142 -8.55 1.92 -8.06
N LYS A 143 -8.69 2.32 -9.33
CA LYS A 143 -9.47 3.49 -9.70
C LYS A 143 -10.94 3.09 -9.73
N GLY A 144 -11.74 3.77 -8.95
CA GLY A 144 -13.17 3.60 -8.91
C GLY A 144 -13.88 4.95 -8.90
N PHE A 145 -15.18 4.91 -8.70
CA PHE A 145 -15.97 6.13 -8.55
C PHE A 145 -17.00 5.97 -7.44
N ASN A 146 -17.36 7.09 -6.85
CA ASN A 146 -18.43 7.19 -5.86
C ASN A 146 -19.34 8.36 -6.22
N PHE A 147 -20.60 8.06 -6.52
CA PHE A 147 -21.58 9.08 -6.86
C PHE A 147 -22.02 9.81 -5.58
N VAL A 148 -21.77 11.12 -5.54
CA VAL A 148 -22.04 11.97 -4.36
C VAL A 148 -23.22 12.91 -4.55
N GLY A 149 -24.00 12.70 -5.61
CA GLY A 149 -25.21 13.50 -5.91
C GLY A 149 -24.93 14.71 -6.78
N ASN A 150 -25.74 15.78 -6.60
CA ASN A 150 -25.56 17.02 -7.33
C ASN A 150 -24.32 17.78 -6.81
N PHE A 151 -23.68 18.52 -7.72
CA PHE A 151 -22.57 19.38 -7.33
C PHE A 151 -22.97 20.39 -6.26
N SER A 152 -22.11 20.54 -5.28
CA SER A 152 -22.25 21.52 -4.18
C SER A 152 -20.93 22.28 -3.99
N THR A 153 -21.02 23.57 -3.83
CA THR A 153 -19.87 24.45 -3.57
C THR A 153 -19.26 24.23 -2.18
N THR A 154 -19.97 23.58 -1.27
CA THR A 154 -19.53 23.33 0.10
C THR A 154 -18.99 21.89 0.31
N PHE A 155 -19.22 21.01 -0.66
CA PHE A 155 -18.74 19.62 -0.56
C PHE A 155 -17.26 19.53 -0.93
N ASN A 156 -16.50 18.75 -0.13
CA ASN A 156 -15.09 18.48 -0.42
C ASN A 156 -14.97 17.26 -1.33
N TYR A 157 -14.67 17.50 -2.59
CA TYR A 157 -14.52 16.47 -3.60
C TYR A 157 -13.15 15.85 -3.52
N LYS A 158 -13.11 14.51 -3.60
CA LYS A 158 -11.92 13.68 -3.60
C LYS A 158 -11.78 12.96 -4.94
N PRO A 159 -10.61 12.49 -5.31
CA PRO A 159 -10.43 11.72 -6.55
C PRO A 159 -11.41 10.54 -6.62
N GLY A 160 -12.10 10.40 -7.77
CA GLY A 160 -13.12 9.35 -7.95
C GLY A 160 -14.53 9.72 -7.48
N HIS A 161 -14.75 10.89 -6.83
CA HIS A 161 -16.11 11.35 -6.59
C HIS A 161 -16.75 11.77 -7.91
N VAL A 162 -17.99 11.32 -8.12
CA VAL A 162 -18.80 11.69 -9.27
C VAL A 162 -19.94 12.60 -8.82
N ALA A 163 -20.04 13.78 -9.42
CA ALA A 163 -21.11 14.74 -9.16
C ALA A 163 -21.84 15.08 -10.45
N ARG A 164 -23.14 15.32 -10.34
CA ARG A 164 -23.95 15.87 -11.42
C ARG A 164 -23.94 17.39 -11.39
N TYR A 165 -23.69 18.02 -12.52
CA TYR A 165 -23.80 19.46 -12.70
C TYR A 165 -24.50 19.78 -14.03
N GLY A 166 -25.67 20.40 -13.97
CA GLY A 166 -26.55 20.51 -15.13
C GLY A 166 -27.08 19.14 -15.57
N SER A 167 -26.98 18.85 -16.86
CA SER A 167 -27.33 17.55 -17.45
C SER A 167 -26.19 16.52 -17.33
N ASP A 168 -24.95 16.96 -17.11
CA ASP A 168 -23.76 16.17 -17.22
C ASP A 168 -23.32 15.59 -15.86
N SER A 169 -22.58 14.49 -15.93
CA SER A 169 -21.89 13.90 -14.79
C SER A 169 -20.39 14.10 -14.92
N TYR A 170 -19.76 14.53 -13.85
CA TYR A 170 -18.32 14.82 -13.79
C TYR A 170 -17.64 13.97 -12.74
N ILE A 171 -16.45 13.48 -13.04
CA ILE A 171 -15.60 12.79 -12.09
C ILE A 171 -14.50 13.73 -11.61
N SER A 172 -14.30 13.78 -10.30
CA SER A 172 -13.17 14.49 -9.70
C SER A 172 -11.88 13.71 -9.95
N ILE A 173 -10.90 14.36 -10.58
CA ILE A 173 -9.59 13.82 -10.89
C ILE A 173 -8.48 14.50 -10.09
N GLY A 174 -8.73 15.71 -9.61
CA GLY A 174 -7.78 16.47 -8.82
C GLY A 174 -7.70 16.01 -7.36
N ASN A 175 -6.76 16.59 -6.65
CA ASN A 175 -6.70 16.48 -5.19
C ASN A 175 -7.98 17.01 -4.56
N SER A 176 -8.16 16.76 -3.25
CA SER A 176 -9.33 17.26 -2.53
C SER A 176 -9.54 18.75 -2.80
N HIS A 177 -10.74 19.11 -3.28
CA HIS A 177 -11.08 20.48 -3.63
C HIS A 177 -12.54 20.82 -3.26
N THR A 178 -12.77 22.08 -3.05
CA THR A 178 -14.09 22.65 -2.71
C THR A 178 -14.35 23.85 -3.60
N ASN A 179 -15.61 24.10 -3.96
CA ASN A 179 -16.02 25.29 -4.72
C ASN A 179 -15.36 25.44 -6.12
N VAL A 180 -14.91 24.35 -6.73
CA VAL A 180 -14.43 24.35 -8.13
C VAL A 180 -15.55 23.85 -9.02
N ILE A 181 -16.16 24.76 -9.78
CA ILE A 181 -17.28 24.43 -10.69
C ILE A 181 -16.78 23.45 -11.77
N PRO A 182 -17.48 22.32 -12.01
CA PRO A 182 -17.03 21.28 -12.94
C PRO A 182 -16.67 21.80 -14.33
N THR A 183 -17.47 22.69 -14.91
CA THR A 183 -17.24 23.23 -16.25
C THR A 183 -16.02 24.16 -16.35
N THR A 184 -15.59 24.77 -15.24
CA THR A 184 -14.40 25.66 -15.21
C THR A 184 -13.14 24.94 -14.78
N GLY A 185 -13.26 23.78 -14.13
CA GLY A 185 -12.17 22.99 -13.61
C GLY A 185 -11.80 21.77 -14.46
N ILE A 186 -12.30 21.67 -15.68
CA ILE A 186 -12.02 20.53 -16.59
C ILE A 186 -10.52 20.41 -16.85
N GLY A 187 -10.02 19.19 -16.80
CA GLY A 187 -8.62 18.85 -17.04
C GLY A 187 -7.70 19.03 -15.82
N THR A 188 -8.14 19.76 -14.78
CA THR A 188 -7.36 19.96 -13.55
C THR A 188 -8.02 19.29 -12.35
N PHE A 189 -9.30 19.54 -12.14
CA PHE A 189 -10.08 19.03 -11.00
C PHE A 189 -11.18 18.07 -11.44
N TRP A 190 -11.67 18.24 -12.64
CA TRP A 190 -12.79 17.48 -13.16
C TRP A 190 -12.53 16.95 -14.59
N GLU A 191 -13.13 15.81 -14.87
CA GLU A 191 -13.35 15.29 -16.21
C GLU A 191 -14.82 15.01 -16.42
N VAL A 192 -15.29 15.15 -17.67
CA VAL A 192 -16.65 14.73 -18.04
C VAL A 192 -16.70 13.21 -18.03
N LEU A 193 -17.54 12.64 -17.20
CA LEU A 193 -17.78 11.21 -17.13
C LEU A 193 -18.88 10.79 -18.11
N ALA A 194 -19.95 11.57 -18.16
CA ALA A 194 -21.06 11.36 -19.07
C ALA A 194 -21.72 12.68 -19.39
N SER A 195 -21.94 12.96 -20.65
CA SER A 195 -22.76 14.10 -21.12
C SER A 195 -24.23 13.67 -21.14
N GLY A 196 -25.05 14.42 -20.41
CA GLY A 196 -26.49 14.26 -20.53
C GLY A 196 -26.96 14.88 -21.85
N ASP A 197 -27.78 14.16 -22.60
CA ASP A 197 -28.44 14.76 -23.72
C ASP A 197 -29.32 15.91 -23.24
N SER A 198 -29.00 17.13 -23.68
CA SER A 198 -30.01 18.15 -23.80
C SER A 198 -30.90 17.77 -24.99
N SER A 199 -31.60 16.63 -24.88
CA SER A 199 -32.52 16.24 -25.94
C SER A 199 -33.49 17.41 -26.13
N ALA A 200 -33.31 18.07 -27.25
CA ALA A 200 -34.37 18.89 -27.81
C ALA A 200 -35.63 18.04 -27.73
N ALA A 201 -36.62 18.55 -27.01
CA ALA A 201 -37.93 17.95 -27.02
C ALA A 201 -38.30 17.59 -28.46
N LEU A 202 -38.51 16.30 -28.68
CA LEU A 202 -39.15 15.86 -29.91
C LEU A 202 -40.55 16.51 -29.90
N ASN A 203 -40.69 17.55 -30.68
CA ASN A 203 -41.98 18.12 -30.99
C ASN A 203 -42.81 17.15 -31.82
#